data_ad6ad6d661be53dd3efa13b5edab4338
#
_entry.id   ad6ad6d661be53dd3efa13b5edab4338
#
_cell.length_a   1.000
_cell.length_b   1.000
_cell.length_c   1.000
_cell.angle_alpha   90.00
_cell.angle_beta   90.00
_cell.angle_gamma   90.00
#
_symmetry.space_group_name_H-M   'P 1'
#
loop_
_entity.id
_entity.type
_entity.pdbx_description
1 polymer ?
#
loop_
_entity_poly.entity_id
_entity_poly.type
_entity_poly.pdbx_seq_one_letter_code
_entity_poly.pdbx_strand_id
1 'polypeptide(L)'
;MTYYGGKELAAAFRTVRRNTIKIAAEIPEEQYDFKAAPDVRSIRDTLVHIALSTFFPTFAERNKIVDMKTVNFQELMATMTAEQAKPRTKAEILDLLQADGEAFASLLDGLDDAALAGTITMMPGAEPATKSRFEVLLGAKEHEMHHRGQLMLIERMIGIVPHLTRDFQERMARMQAAQAAR
;
A
#
# COMPACT_ATOMS: atom_id res chain seq x y z
N MET A 1 22.29 -4.41 16.29
CA MET A 1 21.76 -5.36 15.29
C MET A 1 20.33 -4.93 15.00
N THR A 2 20.07 -4.43 13.80
CA THR A 2 18.74 -3.96 13.40
C THR A 2 18.02 -5.14 12.78
N TYR A 3 16.87 -5.53 13.33
CA TYR A 3 16.07 -6.63 12.78
C TYR A 3 15.16 -6.16 11.64
N TYR A 4 14.83 -4.86 11.60
CA TYR A 4 13.91 -4.28 10.62
C TYR A 4 14.19 -2.78 10.48
N GLY A 5 15.09 -2.44 9.57
CA GLY A 5 15.47 -1.06 9.23
C GLY A 5 14.81 -0.59 7.94
N GLY A 6 15.32 0.52 7.39
CA GLY A 6 14.79 1.13 6.17
C GLY A 6 14.83 0.18 4.97
N LYS A 7 15.91 -0.56 4.79
CA LYS A 7 16.06 -1.53 3.68
C LYS A 7 15.07 -2.69 3.77
N GLU A 8 14.87 -3.25 4.96
CA GLU A 8 13.91 -4.32 5.18
C GLU A 8 12.48 -3.82 4.98
N LEU A 9 12.17 -2.61 5.45
CA LEU A 9 10.87 -1.97 5.24
C LEU A 9 10.61 -1.72 3.75
N ALA A 10 11.59 -1.22 3.01
CA ALA A 10 11.53 -1.03 1.56
C ALA A 10 11.30 -2.35 0.81
N ALA A 11 12.07 -3.39 1.13
CA ALA A 11 11.93 -4.71 0.52
C ALA A 11 10.55 -5.33 0.79
N ALA A 12 10.06 -5.21 2.04
CA ALA A 12 8.74 -5.68 2.42
C ALA A 12 7.64 -4.88 1.71
N PHE A 13 7.77 -3.55 1.60
CA PHE A 13 6.82 -2.71 0.87
C PHE A 13 6.79 -3.04 -0.62
N ARG A 14 7.95 -3.19 -1.29
CA ARG A 14 8.02 -3.62 -2.71
C ARG A 14 7.30 -4.97 -2.92
N THR A 15 7.41 -5.89 -1.97
CA THR A 15 6.72 -7.18 -2.06
C THR A 15 5.20 -7.00 -1.98
N VAL A 16 4.71 -6.16 -1.08
CA VAL A 16 3.28 -5.86 -0.96
C VAL A 16 2.77 -5.19 -2.24
N ARG A 17 3.45 -4.13 -2.70
CA ARG A 17 3.09 -3.37 -3.90
C ARG A 17 3.07 -4.24 -5.17
N ARG A 18 4.07 -5.08 -5.36
CA ARG A 18 4.11 -6.03 -6.49
C ARG A 18 2.90 -6.95 -6.50
N ASN A 19 2.46 -7.44 -5.35
CA ASN A 19 1.27 -8.28 -5.25
C ASN A 19 0.00 -7.47 -5.55
N THR A 20 -0.10 -6.22 -5.11
CA THR A 20 -1.21 -5.33 -5.45
C THR A 20 -1.28 -5.06 -6.96
N ILE A 21 -0.14 -4.78 -7.59
CA ILE A 21 -0.05 -4.58 -9.05
C ILE A 21 -0.48 -5.85 -9.79
N LYS A 22 -0.09 -7.05 -9.32
CA LYS A 22 -0.49 -8.31 -9.92
C LYS A 22 -2.01 -8.52 -9.83
N ILE A 23 -2.63 -8.23 -8.68
CA ILE A 23 -4.10 -8.23 -8.54
C ILE A 23 -4.74 -7.26 -9.53
N ALA A 24 -4.28 -6.02 -9.57
CA ALA A 24 -4.80 -5.02 -10.49
C ALA A 24 -4.68 -5.48 -11.96
N ALA A 25 -3.55 -6.05 -12.35
CA ALA A 25 -3.32 -6.53 -13.72
C ALA A 25 -4.26 -7.70 -14.09
N GLU A 26 -4.55 -8.61 -13.16
CA GLU A 26 -5.40 -9.79 -13.39
C GLU A 26 -6.89 -9.46 -13.44
N ILE A 27 -7.36 -8.40 -12.77
CA ILE A 27 -8.76 -7.96 -12.85
C ILE A 27 -9.02 -7.35 -14.25
N PRO A 28 -10.04 -7.84 -15.01
CA PRO A 28 -10.40 -7.24 -16.30
C PRO A 28 -10.83 -5.77 -16.16
N GLU A 29 -10.51 -4.94 -17.16
CA GLU A 29 -10.77 -3.48 -17.08
C GLU A 29 -12.26 -3.16 -16.97
N GLU A 30 -13.11 -3.93 -17.60
CA GLU A 30 -14.59 -3.83 -17.51
C GLU A 30 -15.13 -4.06 -16.10
N GLN A 31 -14.34 -4.67 -15.21
CA GLN A 31 -14.69 -4.88 -13.79
C GLN A 31 -14.20 -3.74 -12.87
N TYR A 32 -13.44 -2.77 -13.38
CA TYR A 32 -12.84 -1.73 -12.54
C TYR A 32 -13.86 -0.83 -11.84
N ASP A 33 -15.07 -0.72 -12.37
CA ASP A 33 -16.15 0.06 -11.76
C ASP A 33 -17.06 -0.78 -10.83
N PHE A 34 -16.75 -2.07 -10.66
CA PHE A 34 -17.45 -2.94 -9.73
C PHE A 34 -17.30 -2.46 -8.28
N LYS A 35 -18.40 -2.48 -7.54
CA LYS A 35 -18.50 -2.19 -6.10
C LYS A 35 -19.09 -3.38 -5.37
N ALA A 36 -18.45 -3.80 -4.27
CA ALA A 36 -18.97 -4.90 -3.44
C ALA A 36 -20.23 -4.51 -2.64
N ALA A 37 -20.44 -3.20 -2.41
CA ALA A 37 -21.63 -2.62 -1.79
C ALA A 37 -21.81 -1.17 -2.28
N PRO A 38 -23.02 -0.57 -2.13
CA PRO A 38 -23.30 0.77 -2.67
C PRO A 38 -22.42 1.88 -2.09
N ASP A 39 -22.01 1.75 -0.83
CA ASP A 39 -21.28 2.75 -0.04
C ASP A 39 -19.76 2.52 0.00
N VAL A 40 -19.25 1.52 -0.72
CA VAL A 40 -17.82 1.24 -0.80
C VAL A 40 -17.20 1.80 -2.09
N ARG A 41 -15.87 1.93 -2.09
CA ARG A 41 -15.10 2.28 -3.29
C ARG A 41 -15.24 1.20 -4.36
N SER A 42 -15.22 1.63 -5.63
CA SER A 42 -15.00 0.71 -6.75
C SER A 42 -13.59 0.09 -6.69
N ILE A 43 -13.34 -0.93 -7.51
CA ILE A 43 -11.98 -1.48 -7.70
C ILE A 43 -11.03 -0.36 -8.15
N ARG A 44 -11.44 0.42 -9.16
CA ARG A 44 -10.70 1.59 -9.67
C ARG A 44 -10.31 2.54 -8.54
N ASP A 45 -11.31 3.00 -7.78
CA ASP A 45 -11.09 3.98 -6.70
C ASP A 45 -10.22 3.40 -5.58
N THR A 46 -10.35 2.10 -5.29
CA THR A 46 -9.52 1.41 -4.30
C THR A 46 -8.06 1.34 -4.76
N LEU A 47 -7.78 1.01 -6.01
CA LEU A 47 -6.43 0.93 -6.56
C LEU A 47 -5.77 2.32 -6.61
N VAL A 48 -6.50 3.35 -7.03
CA VAL A 48 -6.00 4.74 -6.99
C VAL A 48 -5.73 5.18 -5.55
N HIS A 49 -6.62 4.86 -4.62
CA HIS A 49 -6.43 5.15 -3.20
C HIS A 49 -5.18 4.46 -2.64
N ILE A 50 -4.93 3.20 -2.99
CA ILE A 50 -3.70 2.48 -2.61
C ILE A 50 -2.46 3.17 -3.19
N ALA A 51 -2.48 3.52 -4.47
CA ALA A 51 -1.34 4.20 -5.10
C ALA A 51 -0.99 5.49 -4.36
N LEU A 52 -1.98 6.33 -4.08
CA LEU A 52 -1.81 7.63 -3.43
C LEU A 52 -1.60 7.56 -1.91
N SER A 53 -1.77 6.40 -1.28
CA SER A 53 -1.61 6.24 0.18
C SER A 53 -0.18 6.54 0.68
N THR A 54 0.81 6.46 -0.20
CA THR A 54 2.20 6.79 0.10
C THR A 54 2.48 8.30 0.07
N PHE A 55 1.53 9.11 -0.40
CA PHE A 55 1.71 10.56 -0.54
C PHE A 55 1.98 11.23 0.81
N PHE A 56 1.13 10.98 1.82
CA PHE A 56 1.28 11.61 3.12
C PHE A 56 2.60 11.24 3.84
N PRO A 57 2.97 9.96 4.01
CA PRO A 57 4.24 9.60 4.64
C PRO A 57 5.44 10.11 3.85
N THR A 58 5.38 10.14 2.51
CA THR A 58 6.41 10.75 1.67
C THR A 58 6.53 12.27 1.91
N PHE A 59 5.39 12.96 1.98
CA PHE A 59 5.35 14.40 2.28
C PHE A 59 5.94 14.69 3.65
N ALA A 60 5.53 13.95 4.68
CA ALA A 60 6.00 14.12 6.05
C ALA A 60 7.52 13.92 6.15
N GLU A 61 8.06 12.91 5.46
CA GLU A 61 9.49 12.62 5.47
C GLU A 61 10.30 13.68 4.71
N ARG A 62 9.88 14.05 3.49
CA ARG A 62 10.56 15.06 2.67
C ARG A 62 10.58 16.43 3.31
N ASN A 63 9.54 16.81 4.04
CA ASN A 63 9.43 18.08 4.74
C ASN A 63 9.93 18.00 6.19
N LYS A 64 10.49 16.87 6.61
CA LYS A 64 11.04 16.64 7.97
C LYS A 64 10.04 17.01 9.06
N ILE A 65 8.77 16.65 8.87
CA ILE A 65 7.70 16.94 9.82
C ILE A 65 7.98 16.20 11.13
N VAL A 66 7.96 16.93 12.23
CA VAL A 66 8.12 16.41 13.60
C VAL A 66 6.88 16.70 14.46
N ASP A 67 6.00 17.59 14.00
CA ASP A 67 4.74 17.92 14.66
C ASP A 67 3.65 18.08 13.59
N MET A 68 2.65 17.22 13.63
CA MET A 68 1.53 17.21 12.67
C MET A 68 0.67 18.48 12.75
N LYS A 69 0.71 19.24 13.85
CA LYS A 69 0.00 20.54 13.95
C LYS A 69 0.53 21.58 12.95
N THR A 70 1.77 21.41 12.48
CA THR A 70 2.37 22.35 11.51
C THR A 70 1.91 22.08 10.08
N VAL A 71 1.19 20.98 9.83
CA VAL A 71 0.71 20.59 8.51
C VAL A 71 -0.65 21.24 8.23
N ASN A 72 -0.77 21.90 7.09
CA ASN A 72 -2.06 22.33 6.58
C ASN A 72 -2.83 21.12 5.99
N PHE A 73 -3.50 20.37 6.86
CA PHE A 73 -4.25 19.18 6.45
C PHE A 73 -5.37 19.47 5.46
N GLN A 74 -5.99 20.63 5.55
CA GLN A 74 -7.07 21.01 4.62
C GLN A 74 -6.53 21.10 3.18
N GLU A 75 -5.41 21.76 2.97
CA GLU A 75 -4.77 21.90 1.67
C GLU A 75 -4.24 20.53 1.17
N LEU A 76 -3.61 19.77 2.06
CA LEU A 76 -3.09 18.44 1.75
C LEU A 76 -4.21 17.51 1.31
N MET A 77 -5.32 17.47 2.04
CA MET A 77 -6.48 16.63 1.69
C MET A 77 -7.18 17.11 0.43
N ALA A 78 -7.26 18.42 0.18
CA ALA A 78 -7.79 18.95 -1.07
C ALA A 78 -6.95 18.49 -2.27
N THR A 79 -5.63 18.53 -2.15
CA THR A 79 -4.70 18.04 -3.18
C THR A 79 -4.90 16.53 -3.43
N MET A 80 -4.97 15.72 -2.37
CA MET A 80 -5.19 14.27 -2.50
C MET A 80 -6.56 13.97 -3.12
N THR A 81 -7.60 14.66 -2.71
CA THR A 81 -8.96 14.47 -3.25
C THR A 81 -9.01 14.80 -4.74
N ALA A 82 -8.38 15.93 -5.13
CA ALA A 82 -8.29 16.32 -6.53
C ALA A 82 -7.52 15.29 -7.36
N GLU A 83 -6.44 14.74 -6.81
CA GLU A 83 -5.65 13.69 -7.48
C GLU A 83 -6.44 12.38 -7.60
N GLN A 84 -7.15 11.96 -6.56
CA GLN A 84 -8.01 10.77 -6.60
C GLN A 84 -9.15 10.89 -7.62
N ALA A 85 -9.69 12.09 -7.81
CA ALA A 85 -10.82 12.33 -8.72
C ALA A 85 -10.45 12.32 -10.21
N LYS A 86 -9.15 12.30 -10.56
CA LYS A 86 -8.73 12.26 -11.96
C LYS A 86 -9.15 10.94 -12.61
N PRO A 87 -9.80 10.98 -13.79
CA PRO A 87 -10.10 9.76 -14.52
C PRO A 87 -8.81 9.08 -14.97
N ARG A 88 -8.77 7.75 -14.87
CA ARG A 88 -7.60 6.94 -15.27
C ARG A 88 -8.06 5.64 -15.90
N THR A 89 -7.39 5.24 -16.96
CA THR A 89 -7.45 3.90 -17.54
C THR A 89 -6.76 2.88 -16.60
N LYS A 90 -7.00 1.60 -16.84
CA LYS A 90 -6.26 0.52 -16.15
C LYS A 90 -4.76 0.68 -16.27
N ALA A 91 -4.26 0.98 -17.49
CA ALA A 91 -2.83 1.16 -17.74
C ALA A 91 -2.24 2.30 -16.87
N GLU A 92 -2.90 3.47 -16.84
CA GLU A 92 -2.47 4.60 -16.03
C GLU A 92 -2.50 4.29 -14.51
N ILE A 93 -3.43 3.46 -14.04
CA ILE A 93 -3.48 3.01 -12.64
C ILE A 93 -2.30 2.07 -12.33
N LEU A 94 -1.97 1.15 -13.23
CA LEU A 94 -0.81 0.27 -13.07
C LEU A 94 0.50 1.06 -13.04
N ASP A 95 0.65 2.04 -13.94
CA ASP A 95 1.81 2.94 -13.98
C ASP A 95 1.91 3.77 -12.69
N LEU A 96 0.80 4.30 -12.19
CA LEU A 96 0.74 5.06 -10.94
C LEU A 96 1.16 4.19 -9.74
N LEU A 97 0.61 2.98 -9.63
CA LEU A 97 0.99 2.01 -8.59
C LEU A 97 2.49 1.70 -8.63
N GLN A 98 3.05 1.49 -9.82
CA GLN A 98 4.46 1.19 -9.99
C GLN A 98 5.34 2.39 -9.63
N ALA A 99 5.04 3.57 -10.17
CA ALA A 99 5.85 4.77 -9.99
C ALA A 99 5.86 5.24 -8.54
N ASP A 100 4.68 5.41 -7.92
CA ASP A 100 4.58 5.87 -6.54
C ASP A 100 5.10 4.82 -5.55
N GLY A 101 4.88 3.54 -5.87
CA GLY A 101 5.41 2.44 -5.05
C GLY A 101 6.93 2.43 -5.02
N GLU A 102 7.60 2.56 -6.16
CA GLU A 102 9.05 2.56 -6.21
C GLU A 102 9.65 3.86 -5.64
N ALA A 103 9.01 5.01 -5.86
CA ALA A 103 9.44 6.26 -5.26
C ALA A 103 9.42 6.20 -3.72
N PHE A 104 8.36 5.61 -3.14
CA PHE A 104 8.27 5.43 -1.69
C PHE A 104 9.27 4.38 -1.18
N ALA A 105 9.41 3.25 -1.86
CA ALA A 105 10.40 2.24 -1.48
C ALA A 105 11.83 2.77 -1.51
N SER A 106 12.18 3.58 -2.53
CA SER A 106 13.48 4.22 -2.63
C SER A 106 13.73 5.26 -1.52
N LEU A 107 12.68 5.98 -1.09
CA LEU A 107 12.76 6.85 0.08
C LEU A 107 13.09 6.03 1.35
N LEU A 108 12.39 4.91 1.56
CA LEU A 108 12.62 4.02 2.70
C LEU A 108 14.04 3.44 2.71
N ASP A 109 14.57 3.02 1.55
CA ASP A 109 15.94 2.48 1.41
C ASP A 109 17.02 3.48 1.89
N GLY A 110 16.74 4.77 1.78
CA GLY A 110 17.66 5.85 2.18
C GLY A 110 17.65 6.20 3.67
N LEU A 111 16.74 5.61 4.47
CA LEU A 111 16.60 5.94 5.89
C LEU A 111 17.48 5.05 6.76
N ASP A 112 18.23 5.67 7.66
CA ASP A 112 18.99 4.98 8.70
C ASP A 112 18.15 4.77 9.99
N ASP A 113 18.71 4.01 10.91
CA ASP A 113 18.07 3.70 12.19
C ASP A 113 17.77 4.96 13.03
N ALA A 114 18.62 5.98 12.95
CA ALA A 114 18.42 7.22 13.69
C ALA A 114 17.22 8.01 13.14
N ALA A 115 17.09 8.07 11.82
CA ALA A 115 15.94 8.68 11.16
C ALA A 115 14.64 7.93 11.52
N LEU A 116 14.65 6.59 11.47
CA LEU A 116 13.48 5.77 11.80
C LEU A 116 13.06 5.87 13.26
N ALA A 117 14.01 6.02 14.18
CA ALA A 117 13.76 6.21 15.61
C ALA A 117 13.22 7.61 15.97
N GLY A 118 13.35 8.58 15.06
CA GLY A 118 12.85 9.94 15.26
C GLY A 118 11.34 9.96 15.57
N THR A 119 10.93 10.83 16.49
CA THR A 119 9.55 10.92 16.98
C THR A 119 8.74 11.98 16.23
N ILE A 120 7.49 11.69 15.96
CA ILE A 120 6.52 12.61 15.36
C ILE A 120 5.37 12.80 16.35
N THR A 121 5.07 14.06 16.70
CA THR A 121 3.87 14.42 17.46
C THR A 121 2.67 14.33 16.53
N MET A 122 1.67 13.57 16.95
CA MET A 122 0.44 13.36 16.17
C MET A 122 -0.55 14.54 16.37
N MET A 123 -1.64 14.53 15.61
CA MET A 123 -2.71 15.52 15.76
C MET A 123 -3.32 15.47 17.17
N PRO A 124 -3.85 16.60 17.69
CA PRO A 124 -4.56 16.60 18.96
C PRO A 124 -5.69 15.58 18.99
N GLY A 125 -5.75 14.80 20.04
CA GLY A 125 -6.74 13.72 20.22
C GLY A 125 -6.36 12.40 19.58
N ALA A 126 -5.20 12.30 18.89
CA ALA A 126 -4.70 11.02 18.41
C ALA A 126 -4.13 10.16 19.55
N GLU A 127 -4.38 8.86 19.47
CA GLU A 127 -3.80 7.85 20.36
C GLU A 127 -3.04 6.81 19.53
N PRO A 128 -1.73 6.66 19.78
CA PRO A 128 -0.88 7.41 20.72
C PRO A 128 -0.63 8.85 20.27
N ALA A 129 -0.32 9.74 21.22
CA ALA A 129 -0.04 11.15 20.95
C ALA A 129 1.28 11.38 20.19
N THR A 130 2.17 10.40 20.20
CA THR A 130 3.45 10.39 19.45
C THR A 130 3.67 9.04 18.82
N LYS A 131 4.33 9.02 17.65
CA LYS A 131 4.79 7.80 16.96
C LYS A 131 6.24 7.96 16.54
N SER A 132 6.97 6.86 16.43
CA SER A 132 8.23 6.87 15.72
C SER A 132 7.99 7.10 14.21
N ARG A 133 8.99 7.63 13.49
CA ARG A 133 8.91 7.69 12.03
C ARG A 133 8.73 6.30 11.43
N PHE A 134 9.38 5.29 12.00
CA PHE A 134 9.19 3.91 11.62
C PHE A 134 7.70 3.50 11.62
N GLU A 135 6.96 3.77 12.71
CA GLU A 135 5.53 3.43 12.80
C GLU A 135 4.68 4.16 11.75
N VAL A 136 4.98 5.45 11.49
CA VAL A 136 4.25 6.22 10.47
C VAL A 136 4.51 5.66 9.07
N LEU A 137 5.76 5.32 8.77
CA LEU A 137 6.16 4.78 7.46
C LEU A 137 5.67 3.33 7.27
N LEU A 138 5.70 2.51 8.33
CA LEU A 138 5.14 1.15 8.33
C LEU A 138 3.65 1.18 8.04
N GLY A 139 2.93 2.18 8.55
CA GLY A 139 1.50 2.36 8.35
C GLY A 139 1.09 2.39 6.87
N ALA A 140 1.93 2.88 5.97
CA ALA A 140 1.66 2.84 4.53
C ALA A 140 1.58 1.40 3.99
N LYS A 141 2.48 0.52 4.43
CA LYS A 141 2.45 -0.90 4.05
C LYS A 141 1.24 -1.62 4.64
N GLU A 142 0.91 -1.36 5.90
CA GLU A 142 -0.23 -1.96 6.57
C GLU A 142 -1.55 -1.53 5.93
N HIS A 143 -1.69 -0.25 5.59
CA HIS A 143 -2.82 0.29 4.87
C HIS A 143 -3.01 -0.37 3.50
N GLU A 144 -1.93 -0.55 2.72
CA GLU A 144 -2.00 -1.26 1.45
C GLU A 144 -2.39 -2.73 1.63
N MET A 145 -1.86 -3.41 2.65
CA MET A 145 -2.23 -4.80 2.96
C MET A 145 -3.70 -4.93 3.35
N HIS A 146 -4.26 -3.96 4.07
CA HIS A 146 -5.68 -3.90 4.41
C HIS A 146 -6.55 -3.86 3.13
N HIS A 147 -6.28 -2.92 2.23
CA HIS A 147 -7.03 -2.79 0.97
C HIS A 147 -6.76 -3.94 0.00
N ARG A 148 -5.55 -4.50 -0.03
CA ARG A 148 -5.24 -5.70 -0.80
C ARG A 148 -6.11 -6.88 -0.37
N GLY A 149 -6.34 -7.04 0.95
CA GLY A 149 -7.27 -8.06 1.46
C GLY A 149 -8.69 -7.87 0.93
N GLN A 150 -9.17 -6.63 0.87
CA GLN A 150 -10.47 -6.29 0.28
C GLN A 150 -10.51 -6.63 -1.22
N LEU A 151 -9.48 -6.26 -1.99
CA LEU A 151 -9.38 -6.59 -3.42
C LEU A 151 -9.38 -8.11 -3.65
N MET A 152 -8.69 -8.90 -2.83
CA MET A 152 -8.69 -10.36 -2.93
C MET A 152 -10.07 -10.98 -2.63
N LEU A 153 -10.87 -10.35 -1.78
CA LEU A 153 -12.27 -10.74 -1.60
C LEU A 153 -13.10 -10.40 -2.83
N ILE A 154 -12.92 -9.19 -3.38
CA ILE A 154 -13.62 -8.74 -4.58
C ILE A 154 -13.26 -9.61 -5.80
N GLU A 155 -11.98 -10.01 -5.98
CA GLU A 155 -11.58 -10.96 -7.02
C GLU A 155 -12.48 -12.22 -6.98
N ARG A 156 -12.73 -12.78 -5.78
CA ARG A 156 -13.60 -13.96 -5.63
C ARG A 156 -15.06 -13.67 -6.00
N MET A 157 -15.55 -12.48 -5.65
CA MET A 157 -16.93 -12.07 -5.99
C MET A 157 -17.15 -11.96 -7.51
N ILE A 158 -16.10 -11.59 -8.26
CA ILE A 158 -16.11 -11.52 -9.73
C ILE A 158 -15.59 -12.81 -10.41
N GLY A 159 -15.42 -13.91 -9.65
CA GLY A 159 -15.06 -15.22 -10.18
C GLY A 159 -13.57 -15.47 -10.36
N ILE A 160 -12.68 -14.61 -9.84
CA ILE A 160 -11.22 -14.76 -9.93
C ILE A 160 -10.68 -15.37 -8.64
N VAL A 161 -9.90 -16.44 -8.74
CA VAL A 161 -9.12 -16.94 -7.60
C VAL A 161 -7.86 -16.10 -7.47
N PRO A 162 -7.64 -15.39 -6.34
CA PRO A 162 -6.47 -14.52 -6.17
C PRO A 162 -5.14 -15.25 -6.38
N HIS A 163 -4.19 -14.61 -7.05
CA HIS A 163 -2.88 -15.22 -7.35
C HIS A 163 -2.17 -15.75 -6.10
N LEU A 164 -2.23 -15.03 -4.97
CA LEU A 164 -1.60 -15.50 -3.73
C LEU A 164 -2.20 -16.84 -3.24
N THR A 165 -3.48 -17.08 -3.49
CA THR A 165 -4.14 -18.37 -3.21
C THR A 165 -3.62 -19.44 -4.14
N ARG A 166 -3.55 -19.16 -5.45
CA ARG A 166 -3.03 -20.10 -6.47
C ARG A 166 -1.57 -20.45 -6.21
N ASP A 167 -0.73 -19.46 -5.96
CA ASP A 167 0.70 -19.63 -5.67
C ASP A 167 0.91 -20.51 -4.42
N PHE A 168 0.05 -20.36 -3.40
CA PHE A 168 0.06 -21.21 -2.21
C PHE A 168 -0.34 -22.66 -2.54
N GLN A 169 -1.42 -22.86 -3.27
CA GLN A 169 -1.93 -24.18 -3.67
C GLN A 169 -0.89 -24.95 -4.51
N GLU A 170 -0.28 -24.28 -5.48
CA GLU A 170 0.78 -24.87 -6.31
C GLU A 170 2.02 -25.27 -5.48
N ARG A 171 2.42 -24.43 -4.52
CA ARG A 171 3.51 -24.76 -3.60
C ARG A 171 3.19 -26.00 -2.77
N MET A 172 1.98 -26.08 -2.22
CA MET A 172 1.54 -27.22 -1.43
C MET A 172 1.50 -28.51 -2.27
N ALA A 173 0.98 -28.46 -3.50
CA ALA A 173 0.97 -29.60 -4.41
C ALA A 173 2.38 -30.09 -4.74
N ARG A 174 3.33 -29.18 -5.00
CA ARG A 174 4.76 -29.53 -5.22
C ARG A 174 5.37 -30.20 -4.01
N MET A 175 5.09 -29.73 -2.81
CA MET A 175 5.61 -30.33 -1.56
C MET A 175 5.06 -31.72 -1.35
N GLN A 176 3.75 -31.96 -1.59
CA GLN A 176 3.13 -33.28 -1.48
C GLN A 176 3.68 -34.26 -2.50
N ALA A 177 3.87 -33.85 -3.76
CA ALA A 177 4.47 -34.67 -4.79
C ALA A 177 5.93 -35.08 -4.43
N ALA A 178 6.71 -34.14 -3.89
CA ALA A 178 8.08 -34.42 -3.44
C ALA A 178 8.14 -35.36 -2.24
N GLN A 179 7.12 -35.38 -1.37
CA GLN A 179 7.04 -36.35 -0.25
C GLN A 179 6.63 -37.74 -0.73
N ALA A 180 5.71 -37.83 -1.71
CA ALA A 180 5.26 -39.10 -2.26
C ALA A 180 6.32 -39.82 -3.12
N ALA A 181 7.34 -39.10 -3.60
CA ALA A 181 8.45 -39.65 -4.38
C ALA A 181 9.67 -40.13 -3.53
N ARG A 182 9.58 -40.02 -2.21
CA ARG A 182 10.60 -40.52 -1.25
C ARG A 182 10.22 -41.87 -0.67
#